data_439169a71615cfc4416124641917477a
#
_entry.id   439169a71615cfc4416124641917477a
#
_cell.length_a   1.000
_cell.length_b   1.000
_cell.length_c   1.000
_cell.angle_alpha   90.00
_cell.angle_beta   90.00
_cell.angle_gamma   90.00
#
_symmetry.space_group_name_H-M   'P 1'
#
loop_
_entity.id
_entity.type
_entity.pdbx_description
1 polymer ?
#
loop_
_entity_poly.entity_id
_entity_poly.type
_entity_poly.pdbx_seq_one_letter_code
_entity_poly.pdbx_strand_id
1 'polypeptide(L)'
;MIALVGASVIYLIATQASIAGPTDAFRGCLREAATKAKSEKVAGDGIEAYLKNACTVQMGTLKDALVTFRMKNGMTRKAAASDAEMTVDDYVATPSDNYKFMAQQDAPKAAPAPVQATKPAVITPAAAPSQPPKP
;
A
#
# COMPACT_ATOMS: atom_id res chain seq x y z
N MET A 1 21.34 -25.80 39.84
CA MET A 1 21.55 -25.32 38.46
C MET A 1 20.22 -24.82 37.84
N ILE A 2 19.55 -23.83 38.46
CA ILE A 2 18.22 -23.33 37.97
C ILE A 2 18.23 -21.81 37.72
N ALA A 3 19.37 -21.13 37.90
CA ALA A 3 19.43 -19.65 37.83
C ALA A 3 19.75 -19.06 36.46
N LEU A 4 20.05 -19.85 35.40
CA LEU A 4 20.49 -19.34 34.10
C LEU A 4 19.36 -19.19 33.05
N VAL A 5 18.19 -19.81 33.30
CA VAL A 5 17.06 -19.75 32.32
C VAL A 5 16.26 -18.45 32.42
N GLY A 6 16.22 -17.83 33.62
CA GLY A 6 15.46 -16.62 33.87
C GLY A 6 16.00 -15.35 33.20
N ALA A 7 17.32 -15.22 33.06
CA ALA A 7 17.96 -14.03 32.51
C ALA A 7 17.75 -13.89 30.99
N SER A 8 17.71 -15.00 30.26
CA SER A 8 17.54 -14.99 28.79
C SER A 8 16.12 -14.58 28.36
N VAL A 9 15.11 -14.97 29.13
CA VAL A 9 13.70 -14.63 28.80
C VAL A 9 13.43 -13.14 29.04
N ILE A 10 13.98 -12.55 30.10
CA ILE A 10 13.82 -11.14 30.41
C ILE A 10 14.49 -10.26 29.34
N TYR A 11 15.64 -10.69 28.82
CA TYR A 11 16.37 -9.95 27.78
C TYR A 11 15.60 -9.92 26.44
N LEU A 12 14.95 -11.02 26.06
CA LEU A 12 14.13 -11.10 24.84
C LEU A 12 12.90 -10.21 24.93
N ILE A 13 12.26 -10.12 26.08
CA ILE A 13 11.09 -9.24 26.29
C ILE A 13 11.49 -7.76 26.20
N ALA A 14 12.63 -7.39 26.78
CA ALA A 14 13.13 -6.01 26.75
C ALA A 14 13.52 -5.55 25.33
N THR A 15 14.01 -6.43 24.46
CA THR A 15 14.36 -6.07 23.08
C THR A 15 13.13 -5.91 22.19
N GLN A 16 12.07 -6.66 22.42
CA GLN A 16 10.80 -6.49 21.70
C GLN A 16 10.08 -5.21 22.09
N ALA A 17 10.16 -4.78 23.34
CA ALA A 17 9.58 -3.53 23.82
C ALA A 17 10.18 -2.28 23.11
N SER A 18 11.41 -2.36 22.59
CA SER A 18 12.10 -1.23 21.99
C SER A 18 11.52 -0.75 20.65
N ILE A 19 10.79 -1.60 19.93
CA ILE A 19 10.13 -1.25 18.65
C ILE A 19 8.60 -1.15 18.77
N ALA A 20 8.01 -1.71 19.83
CA ALA A 20 6.56 -1.74 20.00
C ALA A 20 5.95 -0.33 20.09
N GLY A 21 6.51 0.53 20.94
CA GLY A 21 6.03 1.91 21.10
C GLY A 21 6.05 2.71 19.79
N PRO A 22 7.18 2.80 19.07
CA PRO A 22 7.24 3.43 17.76
C PRO A 22 6.28 2.84 16.74
N THR A 23 6.08 1.52 16.73
CA THR A 23 5.13 0.83 15.86
C THR A 23 3.70 1.27 16.15
N ASP A 24 3.31 1.25 17.42
CA ASP A 24 1.95 1.62 17.85
C ASP A 24 1.67 3.10 17.58
N ALA A 25 2.63 3.98 17.81
CA ALA A 25 2.52 5.40 17.51
C ALA A 25 2.33 5.65 16.00
N PHE A 26 3.09 4.96 15.15
CA PHE A 26 2.96 5.09 13.71
C PHE A 26 1.62 4.55 13.20
N ARG A 27 1.20 3.37 13.65
CA ARG A 27 -0.12 2.80 13.31
C ARG A 27 -1.28 3.65 13.79
N GLY A 28 -1.15 4.28 14.97
CA GLY A 28 -2.12 5.23 15.49
C GLY A 28 -2.27 6.44 14.57
N CYS A 29 -1.14 7.06 14.20
CA CYS A 29 -1.10 8.17 13.25
C CYS A 29 -1.74 7.82 11.92
N LEU A 30 -1.40 6.66 11.33
CA LEU A 30 -1.98 6.21 10.05
C LEU A 30 -3.51 6.08 10.10
N ARG A 31 -4.07 5.58 11.22
CA ARG A 31 -5.54 5.49 11.39
C ARG A 31 -6.19 6.87 11.45
N GLU A 32 -5.60 7.79 12.20
CA GLU A 32 -6.10 9.16 12.32
C GLU A 32 -6.00 9.90 10.97
N ALA A 33 -4.86 9.77 10.29
CA ALA A 33 -4.64 10.36 8.98
C ALA A 33 -5.61 9.79 7.93
N ALA A 34 -5.89 8.48 7.93
CA ALA A 34 -6.88 7.88 7.03
C ALA A 34 -8.30 8.39 7.30
N THR A 35 -8.67 8.58 8.56
CA THR A 35 -9.96 9.17 8.93
C THR A 35 -10.07 10.62 8.44
N LYS A 36 -9.02 11.39 8.61
CA LYS A 36 -8.93 12.78 8.15
C LYS A 36 -8.99 12.85 6.63
N ALA A 37 -8.27 11.99 5.92
CA ALA A 37 -8.30 11.89 4.47
C ALA A 37 -9.72 11.67 3.92
N LYS A 38 -10.55 10.88 4.62
CA LYS A 38 -11.97 10.68 4.30
C LYS A 38 -12.77 11.97 4.38
N SER A 39 -12.60 12.74 5.45
CA SER A 39 -13.30 14.02 5.62
C SER A 39 -12.85 15.07 4.60
N GLU A 40 -11.60 15.04 4.21
CA GLU A 40 -10.99 15.92 3.20
C GLU A 40 -11.21 15.44 1.75
N LYS A 41 -11.81 14.26 1.56
CA LYS A 41 -12.07 13.63 0.25
C LYS A 41 -10.79 13.48 -0.59
N VAL A 42 -9.71 13.07 0.03
CA VAL A 42 -8.44 12.79 -0.66
C VAL A 42 -8.66 11.75 -1.74
N ALA A 43 -8.13 11.98 -2.94
CA ALA A 43 -8.23 11.00 -4.03
C ALA A 43 -7.49 9.70 -3.70
N GLY A 44 -8.04 8.56 -4.12
CA GLY A 44 -7.47 7.25 -3.78
C GLY A 44 -6.05 7.02 -4.28
N ASP A 45 -5.67 7.61 -5.40
CA ASP A 45 -4.30 7.58 -5.95
C ASP A 45 -3.30 8.42 -5.12
N GLY A 46 -3.78 9.45 -4.41
CA GLY A 46 -2.97 10.30 -3.55
C GLY A 46 -2.88 9.85 -2.09
N ILE A 47 -3.64 8.84 -1.67
CA ILE A 47 -3.78 8.48 -0.25
C ILE A 47 -2.46 8.05 0.40
N GLU A 48 -1.63 7.30 -0.30
CA GLU A 48 -0.36 6.81 0.24
C GLU A 48 0.59 7.98 0.56
N ALA A 49 0.74 8.92 -0.37
CA ALA A 49 1.54 10.12 -0.16
C ALA A 49 0.98 10.99 0.98
N TYR A 50 -0.35 11.10 1.07
CA TYR A 50 -1.02 11.81 2.15
C TYR A 50 -0.69 11.19 3.51
N LEU A 51 -0.81 9.88 3.66
CA LEU A 51 -0.52 9.16 4.90
C LEU A 51 0.94 9.30 5.33
N LYS A 52 1.88 9.14 4.39
CA LYS A 52 3.32 9.31 4.64
C LYS A 52 3.65 10.74 5.10
N ASN A 53 3.08 11.74 4.44
CA ASN A 53 3.28 13.14 4.80
C ASN A 53 2.68 13.49 6.18
N ALA A 54 1.47 13.04 6.46
CA ALA A 54 0.82 13.29 7.73
C ALA A 54 1.55 12.65 8.92
N CYS A 55 2.22 11.49 8.70
CA CYS A 55 2.86 10.71 9.75
C CYS A 55 4.40 10.71 9.68
N THR A 56 5.00 11.72 9.06
CA THR A 56 6.46 11.80 8.84
C THR A 56 7.28 11.60 10.11
N VAL A 57 6.86 12.21 11.23
CA VAL A 57 7.59 12.13 12.51
C VAL A 57 7.56 10.71 13.07
N GLN A 58 6.39 10.10 13.15
CA GLN A 58 6.22 8.74 13.68
C GLN A 58 6.90 7.70 12.77
N MET A 59 6.83 7.92 11.45
CA MET A 59 7.52 7.12 10.46
C MET A 59 9.04 7.16 10.65
N GLY A 60 9.62 8.35 10.84
CA GLY A 60 11.06 8.52 11.12
C GLY A 60 11.48 7.80 12.40
N THR A 61 10.72 8.00 13.48
CA THR A 61 10.97 7.34 14.77
C THR A 61 10.93 5.81 14.65
N LEU A 62 9.97 5.26 13.89
CA LEU A 62 9.88 3.82 13.66
C LEU A 62 11.06 3.31 12.84
N LYS A 63 11.45 4.00 11.76
CA LYS A 63 12.62 3.64 10.94
C LYS A 63 13.89 3.58 11.79
N ASP A 64 14.16 4.58 12.60
CA ASP A 64 15.34 4.63 13.47
C ASP A 64 15.36 3.48 14.49
N ALA A 65 14.21 3.18 15.08
CA ALA A 65 14.07 2.04 16.00
C ALA A 65 14.31 0.70 15.29
N LEU A 66 13.75 0.51 14.08
CA LEU A 66 13.94 -0.68 13.27
C LEU A 66 15.41 -0.86 12.87
N VAL A 67 16.05 0.18 12.35
CA VAL A 67 17.48 0.14 11.98
C VAL A 67 18.33 -0.25 13.18
N THR A 68 18.11 0.40 14.33
CA THR A 68 18.83 0.10 15.57
C THR A 68 18.64 -1.37 15.99
N PHE A 69 17.41 -1.85 15.97
CA PHE A 69 17.07 -3.23 16.30
C PHE A 69 17.74 -4.23 15.36
N ARG A 70 17.64 -4.01 14.04
CA ARG A 70 18.24 -4.90 13.02
C ARG A 70 19.76 -4.95 13.13
N MET A 71 20.42 -3.79 13.36
CA MET A 71 21.86 -3.73 13.55
C MET A 71 22.30 -4.49 14.80
N LYS A 72 21.57 -4.40 15.91
CA LYS A 72 21.83 -5.20 17.13
C LYS A 72 21.71 -6.71 16.86
N ASN A 73 20.90 -7.12 15.90
CA ASN A 73 20.75 -8.50 15.46
C ASN A 73 21.71 -8.92 14.33
N GLY A 74 22.76 -8.14 14.09
CA GLY A 74 23.85 -8.50 13.16
C GLY A 74 23.66 -8.06 11.72
N MET A 75 22.62 -7.29 11.39
CA MET A 75 22.48 -6.72 10.05
C MET A 75 23.45 -5.56 9.82
N THR A 76 23.94 -5.42 8.59
CA THR A 76 24.67 -4.22 8.20
C THR A 76 23.73 -3.00 8.18
N ARG A 77 24.24 -1.81 8.41
CA ARG A 77 23.42 -0.58 8.40
C ARG A 77 22.63 -0.40 7.12
N LYS A 78 23.25 -0.70 5.98
CA LYS A 78 22.59 -0.58 4.66
C LYS A 78 21.40 -1.55 4.54
N ALA A 79 21.60 -2.82 4.92
CA ALA A 79 20.55 -3.82 4.90
C ALA A 79 19.43 -3.50 5.91
N ALA A 80 19.79 -3.03 7.12
CA ALA A 80 18.83 -2.63 8.14
C ALA A 80 17.97 -1.43 7.70
N ALA A 81 18.57 -0.45 7.01
CA ALA A 81 17.83 0.69 6.47
C ALA A 81 16.85 0.28 5.38
N SER A 82 17.29 -0.57 4.43
CA SER A 82 16.41 -1.10 3.38
C SER A 82 15.24 -1.91 3.96
N ASP A 83 15.49 -2.75 4.96
CA ASP A 83 14.45 -3.53 5.64
C ASP A 83 13.46 -2.63 6.42
N ALA A 84 13.96 -1.56 7.05
CA ALA A 84 13.11 -0.60 7.73
C ALA A 84 12.19 0.16 6.76
N GLU A 85 12.69 0.53 5.56
CA GLU A 85 11.86 1.12 4.50
C GLU A 85 10.74 0.18 4.08
N MET A 86 11.06 -1.06 3.74
CA MET A 86 10.05 -2.05 3.36
C MET A 86 9.00 -2.26 4.46
N THR A 87 9.43 -2.35 5.71
CA THR A 87 8.53 -2.49 6.86
C THR A 87 7.56 -1.30 6.97
N VAL A 88 8.05 -0.10 6.78
CA VAL A 88 7.21 1.12 6.82
C VAL A 88 6.23 1.14 5.64
N ASP A 89 6.67 0.79 4.44
CA ASP A 89 5.81 0.71 3.26
C ASP A 89 4.68 -0.31 3.44
N ASP A 90 4.96 -1.47 4.04
CA ASP A 90 3.95 -2.48 4.38
C ASP A 90 2.89 -1.93 5.38
N TYR A 91 3.32 -1.16 6.38
CA TYR A 91 2.37 -0.52 7.31
C TYR A 91 1.49 0.53 6.64
N VAL A 92 1.99 1.24 5.63
CA VAL A 92 1.22 2.25 4.87
C VAL A 92 0.29 1.58 3.85
N ALA A 93 0.69 0.46 3.25
CA ALA A 93 -0.08 -0.23 2.22
C ALA A 93 -1.47 -0.63 2.72
N THR A 94 -1.57 -1.26 3.89
CA THR A 94 -2.84 -1.74 4.43
C THR A 94 -3.91 -0.63 4.58
N PRO A 95 -3.67 0.51 5.26
CA PRO A 95 -4.65 1.59 5.33
C PRO A 95 -4.90 2.26 3.98
N SER A 96 -3.91 2.31 3.09
CA SER A 96 -4.08 2.86 1.74
C SER A 96 -5.04 2.01 0.90
N ASP A 97 -4.88 0.69 0.91
CA ASP A 97 -5.71 -0.23 0.15
C ASP A 97 -7.14 -0.26 0.71
N ASN A 98 -7.30 -0.27 2.03
CA ASN A 98 -8.61 -0.15 2.67
C ASN A 98 -9.31 1.16 2.29
N TYR A 99 -8.58 2.27 2.27
CA TYR A 99 -9.13 3.56 1.87
C TYR A 99 -9.61 3.54 0.41
N LYS A 100 -8.77 3.05 -0.52
CA LYS A 100 -9.10 2.93 -1.94
C LYS A 100 -10.34 2.07 -2.15
N PHE A 101 -10.40 0.92 -1.47
CA PHE A 101 -11.54 0.02 -1.55
C PHE A 101 -12.85 0.69 -1.10
N MET A 102 -12.84 1.40 0.03
CA MET A 102 -14.01 2.12 0.53
C MET A 102 -14.41 3.27 -0.40
N ALA A 103 -13.44 4.03 -0.93
CA ALA A 103 -13.70 5.10 -1.88
C ALA A 103 -14.35 4.60 -3.19
N GLN A 104 -14.01 3.38 -3.63
CA GLN A 104 -14.66 2.75 -4.79
C GLN A 104 -16.11 2.33 -4.50
N GLN A 105 -16.42 1.93 -3.27
CA GLN A 105 -17.79 1.59 -2.88
C GLN A 105 -18.68 2.83 -2.72
N ASP A 106 -18.10 3.94 -2.25
CA ASP A 106 -18.81 5.22 -2.08
C ASP A 106 -18.97 5.99 -3.42
N ALA A 107 -18.26 5.59 -4.48
CA ALA A 107 -18.43 6.15 -5.80
C ALA A 107 -19.86 5.87 -6.29
N PRO A 108 -20.62 6.87 -6.81
CA PRO A 108 -21.93 6.63 -7.38
C PRO A 108 -21.78 5.55 -8.44
N LYS A 109 -22.51 4.44 -8.25
CA LYS A 109 -22.53 3.33 -9.21
C LYS A 109 -22.90 3.93 -10.56
N ALA A 110 -21.93 4.09 -11.46
CA ALA A 110 -22.16 4.66 -12.78
C ALA A 110 -23.34 3.91 -13.39
N ALA A 111 -24.42 4.65 -13.71
CA ALA A 111 -25.56 4.09 -14.43
C ALA A 111 -24.98 3.37 -15.65
N PRO A 112 -25.45 2.15 -15.99
CA PRO A 112 -24.94 1.44 -17.16
C PRO A 112 -25.06 2.39 -18.35
N ALA A 113 -23.92 2.64 -19.00
CA ALA A 113 -23.89 3.49 -20.19
C ALA A 113 -24.96 2.95 -21.16
N PRO A 114 -25.83 3.82 -21.74
CA PRO A 114 -26.82 3.37 -22.69
C PRO A 114 -26.07 2.60 -23.77
N VAL A 115 -26.42 1.32 -23.94
CA VAL A 115 -25.94 0.48 -25.03
C VAL A 115 -26.30 1.22 -26.32
N GLN A 116 -25.34 1.89 -26.93
CA GLN A 116 -25.52 2.44 -28.26
C GLN A 116 -25.80 1.22 -29.15
N ALA A 117 -27.05 1.11 -29.57
CA ALA A 117 -27.48 0.17 -30.58
C ALA A 117 -26.59 0.42 -31.80
N THR A 118 -25.63 -0.45 -32.04
CA THR A 118 -24.84 -0.47 -33.25
C THR A 118 -25.79 -0.73 -34.40
N LYS A 119 -26.04 0.35 -35.17
CA LYS A 119 -26.77 0.30 -36.44
C LYS A 119 -26.13 -0.82 -37.29
N PRO A 120 -26.91 -1.77 -37.84
CA PRO A 120 -26.34 -2.83 -38.65
C PRO A 120 -25.61 -2.20 -39.86
N ALA A 121 -24.32 -2.55 -40.00
CA ALA A 121 -23.57 -2.18 -41.19
C ALA A 121 -24.19 -2.91 -42.38
N VAL A 122 -24.70 -2.13 -43.35
CA VAL A 122 -25.13 -2.63 -44.65
C VAL A 122 -23.92 -3.26 -45.33
N ILE A 123 -23.94 -4.59 -45.48
CA ILE A 123 -22.92 -5.32 -46.24
C ILE A 123 -23.18 -5.07 -47.73
N THR A 124 -22.42 -4.22 -48.37
CA THR A 124 -22.38 -4.10 -49.82
C THR A 124 -21.65 -5.28 -50.39
N PRO A 125 -22.28 -6.08 -51.34
CA PRO A 125 -21.56 -7.20 -51.93
C PRO A 125 -20.42 -6.70 -52.82
N ALA A 126 -19.20 -7.20 -52.52
CA ALA A 126 -18.04 -6.95 -53.33
C ALA A 126 -18.20 -7.57 -54.73
N ALA A 127 -18.02 -6.74 -55.77
CA ALA A 127 -18.00 -7.13 -57.16
C ALA A 127 -16.90 -8.18 -57.42
N ALA A 128 -17.28 -9.21 -58.16
CA ALA A 128 -16.36 -10.29 -58.61
C ALA A 128 -15.25 -9.73 -59.51
N PRO A 129 -14.02 -10.23 -59.42
CA PRO A 129 -12.94 -9.85 -60.32
C PRO A 129 -13.13 -10.55 -61.70
N SER A 130 -13.15 -9.72 -62.74
CA SER A 130 -13.18 -10.15 -64.13
C SER A 130 -11.86 -10.89 -64.49
N GLN A 131 -11.92 -12.10 -65.02
CA GLN A 131 -10.80 -12.84 -65.53
C GLN A 131 -10.36 -12.22 -66.89
N PRO A 132 -9.02 -12.12 -67.16
CA PRO A 132 -8.54 -11.71 -68.46
C PRO A 132 -8.59 -12.89 -69.47
N PRO A 133 -8.79 -12.65 -70.78
CA PRO A 133 -8.84 -13.68 -71.79
C PRO A 133 -7.44 -14.18 -72.07
N LYS A 134 -7.35 -15.52 -72.27
CA LYS A 134 -6.12 -16.21 -72.65
C LYS A 134 -6.06 -16.30 -74.19
N PRO A 135 -4.89 -16.16 -74.84
CA PRO A 135 -4.71 -16.29 -76.28
C PRO A 135 -4.82 -17.73 -76.80
#